data_9e8c7e6919f10eb06614258e4a1a6ca8
#
_entry.id   9e8c7e6919f10eb06614258e4a1a6ca8
#
_cell.length_a   1.000
_cell.length_b   1.000
_cell.length_c   1.000
_cell.angle_alpha   90.00
_cell.angle_beta   90.00
_cell.angle_gamma   90.00
#
_symmetry.space_group_name_H-M   'P 1'
#
loop_
_entity.id
_entity.type
_entity.pdbx_description
1 polymer ?
#
loop_
_entity_poly.entity_id
_entity_poly.type
_entity_poly.pdbx_seq_one_letter_code
_entity_poly.pdbx_strand_id
1 'polypeptide(L)'
;MNSLGFDKAPEDTRVVVAMSGGVDSSAVAALLKSEGYDVVGITLQLYDMGANAPTRAKSCCAGRDIYDARKVAEDIDIPYYVLDYESRFREEVIDDFADSYMRGETPIPCVKCNQTVKFRDLLETSHDLGADCMATGHYVQRKLGANGRAELHRAADPNRDQSYFLFTTKQEQLDFLRFPLGHLMSKAETRALAAKFGLEVADKPDSQDICFVPDGKYARLVERLRPEAGEPGDIVDLDGNVLGDHRGLIHYTVGQRRGLNIGGTAQPLYVVKLVPEKRQVIVGPKAALAKKHVYVRELNWLDGDQIDENGVEVEVKLRSAMQPTTATVYPEAAGEARIELHDAQFGIAPGQ
;
A
#
# COMPACT_ATOMS: atom_id res chain seq x y z
N MET A 1 12.02 -29.32 -8.48
CA MET A 1 11.37 -28.12 -7.90
C MET A 1 10.90 -27.25 -9.04
N ASN A 2 9.61 -26.85 -9.09
CA ASN A 2 9.06 -26.00 -10.14
C ASN A 2 9.46 -24.52 -9.96
N SER A 3 9.05 -23.62 -10.87
CA SER A 3 9.43 -22.17 -10.83
C SER A 3 8.91 -21.43 -9.60
N LEU A 4 7.87 -21.94 -8.94
CA LEU A 4 7.31 -21.39 -7.69
C LEU A 4 7.92 -21.99 -6.43
N GLY A 5 8.86 -22.94 -6.57
CA GLY A 5 9.61 -23.53 -5.47
C GLY A 5 8.95 -24.74 -4.81
N PHE A 6 7.98 -25.38 -5.45
CA PHE A 6 7.35 -26.62 -4.97
C PHE A 6 8.00 -27.86 -5.58
N ASP A 7 8.11 -28.93 -4.80
CA ASP A 7 8.54 -30.24 -5.28
C ASP A 7 7.34 -31.02 -5.84
N LYS A 8 6.69 -30.41 -6.82
CA LYS A 8 5.52 -30.91 -7.56
C LYS A 8 5.67 -30.53 -9.03
N ALA A 9 5.01 -31.25 -9.92
CA ALA A 9 4.84 -30.81 -11.29
C ALA A 9 3.94 -29.55 -11.36
N PRO A 10 4.14 -28.66 -12.35
CA PRO A 10 3.28 -27.47 -12.47
C PRO A 10 1.78 -27.81 -12.53
N GLU A 11 1.38 -28.84 -13.28
CA GLU A 11 -0.01 -29.28 -13.41
C GLU A 11 -0.63 -29.79 -12.12
N ASP A 12 0.18 -30.24 -11.15
CA ASP A 12 -0.25 -30.67 -9.81
C ASP A 12 -0.19 -29.54 -8.79
N THR A 13 0.27 -28.34 -9.19
CA THR A 13 0.42 -27.17 -8.33
C THR A 13 -0.69 -26.17 -8.63
N ARG A 14 -1.65 -26.04 -7.71
CA ARG A 14 -2.74 -25.06 -7.82
C ARG A 14 -2.31 -23.70 -7.35
N VAL A 15 -2.54 -22.68 -8.18
CA VAL A 15 -2.18 -21.29 -7.90
C VAL A 15 -3.41 -20.40 -8.02
N VAL A 16 -3.79 -19.73 -6.95
CA VAL A 16 -4.76 -18.64 -7.02
C VAL A 16 -4.04 -17.36 -7.40
N VAL A 17 -4.50 -16.68 -8.46
CA VAL A 17 -3.97 -15.38 -8.88
C VAL A 17 -4.94 -14.27 -8.51
N ALA A 18 -4.47 -13.31 -7.69
CA ALA A 18 -5.24 -12.10 -7.37
C ALA A 18 -5.25 -11.17 -8.59
N MET A 19 -6.35 -11.16 -9.33
CA MET A 19 -6.51 -10.41 -10.57
C MET A 19 -7.23 -9.08 -10.32
N SER A 20 -6.58 -7.97 -10.64
CA SER A 20 -7.15 -6.61 -10.51
C SER A 20 -7.66 -6.02 -11.82
N GLY A 21 -7.60 -6.77 -12.92
CA GLY A 21 -7.87 -6.25 -14.27
C GLY A 21 -6.80 -5.31 -14.83
N GLY A 22 -5.68 -5.14 -14.12
CA GLY A 22 -4.50 -4.43 -14.60
C GLY A 22 -3.52 -5.35 -15.33
N VAL A 23 -2.55 -4.77 -16.06
CA VAL A 23 -1.56 -5.52 -16.87
C VAL A 23 -0.73 -6.47 -16.00
N ASP A 24 -0.38 -6.10 -14.77
CA ASP A 24 0.52 -6.87 -13.91
C ASP A 24 -0.08 -8.20 -13.50
N SER A 25 -1.25 -8.19 -12.89
CA SER A 25 -1.93 -9.41 -12.45
C SER A 25 -2.33 -10.31 -13.62
N SER A 26 -2.68 -9.70 -14.75
CA SER A 26 -3.00 -10.43 -16.00
C SER A 26 -1.78 -11.13 -16.58
N ALA A 27 -0.63 -10.44 -16.60
CA ALA A 27 0.64 -11.02 -17.04
C ALA A 27 1.06 -12.19 -16.13
N VAL A 28 0.85 -12.09 -14.81
CA VAL A 28 1.11 -13.18 -13.86
C VAL A 28 0.23 -14.39 -14.16
N ALA A 29 -1.09 -14.20 -14.35
CA ALA A 29 -2.00 -15.30 -14.66
C ALA A 29 -1.60 -16.02 -15.96
N ALA A 30 -1.33 -15.27 -17.03
CA ALA A 30 -0.93 -15.81 -18.32
C ALA A 30 0.44 -16.52 -18.26
N LEU A 31 1.40 -15.96 -17.52
CA LEU A 31 2.73 -16.58 -17.33
C LEU A 31 2.57 -17.95 -16.65
N LEU A 32 1.90 -18.01 -15.51
CA LEU A 32 1.73 -19.24 -14.75
C LEU A 32 0.94 -20.30 -15.53
N LYS A 33 -0.12 -19.89 -16.23
CA LYS A 33 -0.85 -20.80 -17.13
C LYS A 33 0.06 -21.35 -18.24
N SER A 34 0.90 -20.50 -18.82
CA SER A 34 1.85 -20.93 -19.89
C SER A 34 2.95 -21.88 -19.39
N GLU A 35 3.27 -21.83 -18.09
CA GLU A 35 4.19 -22.75 -17.41
C GLU A 35 3.50 -24.07 -17.00
N GLY A 36 2.21 -24.20 -17.24
CA GLY A 36 1.43 -25.42 -17.01
C GLY A 36 0.79 -25.54 -15.64
N TYR A 37 0.77 -24.49 -14.82
CA TYR A 37 0.12 -24.51 -13.51
C TYR A 37 -1.40 -24.62 -13.59
N ASP A 38 -2.02 -25.22 -12.55
CA ASP A 38 -3.47 -25.19 -12.32
C ASP A 38 -3.85 -23.81 -11.73
N VAL A 39 -4.13 -22.86 -12.64
CA VAL A 39 -4.37 -21.45 -12.28
C VAL A 39 -5.84 -21.16 -12.10
N VAL A 40 -6.18 -20.50 -11.01
CA VAL A 40 -7.54 -19.95 -10.71
C VAL A 40 -7.42 -18.45 -10.54
N GLY A 41 -8.15 -17.66 -11.32
CA GLY A 41 -8.22 -16.21 -11.20
C GLY A 41 -9.28 -15.77 -10.20
N ILE A 42 -8.95 -14.83 -9.30
CA ILE A 42 -9.93 -14.23 -8.38
C ILE A 42 -9.80 -12.71 -8.41
N THR A 43 -10.95 -12.02 -8.58
CA THR A 43 -11.07 -10.58 -8.40
C THR A 43 -11.94 -10.28 -7.19
N LEU A 44 -11.51 -9.33 -6.37
CA LEU A 44 -12.31 -8.79 -5.28
C LEU A 44 -13.06 -7.55 -5.77
N GLN A 45 -14.39 -7.57 -5.72
CA GLN A 45 -15.21 -6.39 -5.92
C GLN A 45 -15.17 -5.58 -4.62
N LEU A 46 -14.37 -4.51 -4.62
CA LEU A 46 -14.06 -3.73 -3.41
C LEU A 46 -15.02 -2.56 -3.18
N TYR A 47 -15.64 -2.05 -4.22
CA TYR A 47 -16.64 -0.97 -4.14
C TYR A 47 -17.45 -0.89 -5.42
N ASP A 48 -18.72 -0.46 -5.28
CA ASP A 48 -19.57 -0.09 -6.41
C ASP A 48 -19.51 1.43 -6.61
N MET A 49 -19.17 1.86 -7.81
CA MET A 49 -19.15 3.26 -8.17
C MET A 49 -20.55 3.86 -8.35
N GLY A 50 -21.61 3.01 -8.32
CA GLY A 50 -23.00 3.42 -8.48
C GLY A 50 -23.33 4.09 -9.81
N ALA A 51 -24.62 4.35 -10.06
CA ALA A 51 -25.12 4.99 -11.28
C ALA A 51 -24.66 6.46 -11.47
N ASN A 52 -24.00 7.07 -10.49
CA ASN A 52 -23.54 8.47 -10.46
C ASN A 52 -22.02 8.62 -10.64
N ALA A 53 -21.30 7.56 -11.01
CA ALA A 53 -19.87 7.67 -11.28
C ALA A 53 -19.65 8.49 -12.57
N PRO A 54 -18.77 9.50 -12.55
CA PRO A 54 -18.42 10.19 -13.79
C PRO A 54 -17.81 9.18 -14.76
N THR A 55 -18.26 9.18 -15.99
CA THR A 55 -17.89 8.27 -17.10
C THR A 55 -16.39 8.19 -17.40
N ARG A 56 -15.55 8.88 -16.64
CA ARG A 56 -14.09 8.96 -16.76
C ARG A 56 -13.33 8.52 -15.51
N ALA A 57 -13.98 7.93 -14.51
CA ALA A 57 -13.26 7.43 -13.33
C ALA A 57 -12.37 6.22 -13.71
N LYS A 58 -11.08 6.45 -13.74
CA LYS A 58 -10.05 5.43 -13.97
C LYS A 58 -9.76 4.69 -12.66
N SER A 59 -10.69 3.92 -12.14
CA SER A 59 -10.48 3.22 -10.86
C SER A 59 -10.30 1.71 -11.04
N CYS A 60 -9.40 1.15 -10.27
CA CYS A 60 -8.90 -0.23 -10.34
C CYS A 60 -9.83 -1.27 -9.77
N CYS A 61 -11.07 -1.27 -9.71
CA CYS A 61 -11.96 -2.35 -9.25
C CYS A 61 -13.43 -2.00 -9.51
N ALA A 62 -13.66 -1.05 -10.41
CA ALA A 62 -14.96 -0.79 -10.97
C ALA A 62 -15.28 -1.83 -12.05
N GLY A 63 -16.52 -1.93 -12.46
CA GLY A 63 -17.02 -2.95 -13.37
C GLY A 63 -16.18 -3.19 -14.63
N ARG A 64 -15.45 -2.16 -15.12
CA ARG A 64 -14.52 -2.31 -16.24
C ARG A 64 -13.30 -3.18 -15.90
N ASP A 65 -12.70 -3.02 -14.73
CA ASP A 65 -11.54 -3.79 -14.33
C ASP A 65 -11.91 -5.26 -14.09
N ILE A 66 -13.09 -5.52 -13.53
CA ILE A 66 -13.67 -6.87 -13.41
C ILE A 66 -13.91 -7.48 -14.79
N TYR A 67 -14.45 -6.69 -15.72
CA TYR A 67 -14.64 -7.12 -17.11
C TYR A 67 -13.31 -7.46 -17.78
N ASP A 68 -12.29 -6.60 -17.66
CA ASP A 68 -10.96 -6.81 -18.24
C ASP A 68 -10.30 -8.09 -17.65
N ALA A 69 -10.41 -8.30 -16.32
CA ALA A 69 -9.90 -9.50 -15.67
C ALA A 69 -10.60 -10.78 -16.14
N ARG A 70 -11.94 -10.72 -16.30
CA ARG A 70 -12.73 -11.83 -16.82
C ARG A 70 -12.34 -12.18 -18.24
N LYS A 71 -12.21 -11.15 -19.09
CA LYS A 71 -11.79 -11.34 -20.48
C LYS A 71 -10.43 -12.01 -20.57
N VAL A 72 -9.46 -11.55 -19.78
CA VAL A 72 -8.13 -12.18 -19.70
C VAL A 72 -8.25 -13.65 -19.28
N ALA A 73 -9.06 -13.95 -18.25
CA ALA A 73 -9.23 -15.32 -17.78
C ALA A 73 -9.86 -16.23 -18.86
N GLU A 74 -10.84 -15.71 -19.61
CA GLU A 74 -11.43 -16.39 -20.77
C GLU A 74 -10.41 -16.64 -21.87
N ASP A 75 -9.61 -15.62 -22.23
CA ASP A 75 -8.61 -15.69 -23.31
C ASP A 75 -7.49 -16.69 -23.01
N ILE A 76 -7.12 -16.88 -21.73
CA ILE A 76 -6.11 -17.87 -21.32
C ILE A 76 -6.69 -19.19 -20.78
N ASP A 77 -8.01 -19.37 -20.85
CA ASP A 77 -8.73 -20.56 -20.44
C ASP A 77 -8.42 -21.00 -18.99
N ILE A 78 -8.77 -20.13 -18.01
CA ILE A 78 -8.68 -20.43 -16.57
C ILE A 78 -10.02 -20.17 -15.87
N PRO A 79 -10.35 -20.94 -14.81
CA PRO A 79 -11.46 -20.61 -13.92
C PRO A 79 -11.29 -19.22 -13.32
N TYR A 80 -12.39 -18.47 -13.25
CA TYR A 80 -12.37 -17.10 -12.72
C TYR A 80 -13.58 -16.81 -11.84
N TYR A 81 -13.32 -16.20 -10.69
CA TYR A 81 -14.35 -15.85 -9.71
C TYR A 81 -14.25 -14.37 -9.32
N VAL A 82 -15.42 -13.78 -9.09
CA VAL A 82 -15.56 -12.44 -8.50
C VAL A 82 -16.18 -12.60 -7.14
N LEU A 83 -15.49 -12.10 -6.12
CA LEU A 83 -15.96 -12.14 -4.74
C LEU A 83 -16.41 -10.76 -4.31
N ASP A 84 -17.59 -10.65 -3.72
CA ASP A 84 -18.11 -9.41 -3.15
C ASP A 84 -17.42 -9.12 -1.81
N TYR A 85 -16.63 -8.04 -1.80
CA TYR A 85 -15.93 -7.55 -0.63
C TYR A 85 -16.25 -6.08 -0.33
N GLU A 86 -17.32 -5.53 -0.88
CA GLU A 86 -17.66 -4.11 -0.75
C GLU A 86 -17.84 -3.67 0.71
N SER A 87 -18.66 -4.39 1.47
CA SER A 87 -18.87 -4.08 2.89
C SER A 87 -17.58 -4.20 3.70
N ARG A 88 -16.82 -5.26 3.49
CA ARG A 88 -15.57 -5.53 4.18
C ARG A 88 -14.50 -4.47 3.88
N PHE A 89 -14.37 -4.11 2.60
CA PHE A 89 -13.44 -3.07 2.18
C PHE A 89 -13.82 -1.71 2.73
N ARG A 90 -15.11 -1.40 2.80
CA ARG A 90 -15.60 -0.17 3.40
C ARG A 90 -15.21 -0.09 4.87
N GLU A 91 -15.53 -1.12 5.65
CA GLU A 91 -15.27 -1.15 7.11
C GLU A 91 -13.77 -1.12 7.43
N GLU A 92 -12.98 -1.97 6.76
CA GLU A 92 -11.57 -2.18 7.09
C GLU A 92 -10.61 -1.15 6.46
N VAL A 93 -10.99 -0.54 5.32
CA VAL A 93 -10.07 0.32 4.57
C VAL A 93 -10.59 1.75 4.45
N ILE A 94 -11.85 1.94 4.03
CA ILE A 94 -12.36 3.29 3.75
C ILE A 94 -12.67 4.03 5.06
N ASP A 95 -13.31 3.35 6.02
CA ASP A 95 -13.62 3.94 7.32
C ASP A 95 -12.35 4.19 8.14
N ASP A 96 -11.40 3.24 8.16
CA ASP A 96 -10.08 3.42 8.80
C ASP A 96 -9.30 4.59 8.17
N PHE A 97 -9.37 4.75 6.85
CA PHE A 97 -8.79 5.90 6.14
C PHE A 97 -9.38 7.23 6.64
N ALA A 98 -10.71 7.33 6.76
CA ALA A 98 -11.36 8.53 7.25
C ALA A 98 -11.02 8.81 8.73
N ASP A 99 -11.04 7.77 9.57
CA ASP A 99 -10.72 7.88 11.00
C ASP A 99 -9.26 8.25 11.25
N SER A 100 -8.34 7.79 10.42
CA SER A 100 -6.92 8.19 10.48
C SER A 100 -6.75 9.69 10.23
N TYR A 101 -7.46 10.25 9.24
CA TYR A 101 -7.46 11.70 9.03
C TYR A 101 -8.04 12.47 10.21
N MET A 102 -9.09 11.93 10.87
CA MET A 102 -9.63 12.53 12.09
C MET A 102 -8.62 12.55 13.23
N ARG A 103 -7.73 11.56 13.29
CA ARG A 103 -6.61 11.54 14.26
C ARG A 103 -5.41 12.40 13.85
N GLY A 104 -5.49 13.14 12.71
CA GLY A 104 -4.37 13.94 12.19
C GLY A 104 -3.24 13.10 11.61
N GLU A 105 -3.49 11.85 11.26
CA GLU A 105 -2.56 10.92 10.62
C GLU A 105 -2.63 11.03 9.10
N THR A 106 -1.62 10.51 8.42
CA THR A 106 -1.58 10.40 6.95
C THR A 106 -1.62 8.91 6.58
N PRO A 107 -2.81 8.32 6.38
CA PRO A 107 -2.96 6.89 6.17
C PRO A 107 -2.46 6.41 4.81
N ILE A 108 -2.10 5.13 4.74
CA ILE A 108 -1.72 4.43 3.52
C ILE A 108 -2.72 3.28 3.30
N PRO A 109 -3.88 3.56 2.68
CA PRO A 109 -4.95 2.58 2.56
C PRO A 109 -4.55 1.33 1.76
N CYS A 110 -3.56 1.43 0.85
CA CYS A 110 -3.03 0.26 0.13
C CYS A 110 -2.37 -0.76 1.06
N VAL A 111 -1.68 -0.31 2.12
CA VAL A 111 -1.11 -1.20 3.15
C VAL A 111 -2.24 -1.91 3.88
N LYS A 112 -3.24 -1.17 4.33
CA LYS A 112 -4.41 -1.73 5.03
C LYS A 112 -5.17 -2.74 4.17
N CYS A 113 -5.39 -2.42 2.89
CA CYS A 113 -6.02 -3.32 1.92
C CYS A 113 -5.21 -4.62 1.74
N ASN A 114 -3.88 -4.53 1.62
CA ASN A 114 -3.04 -5.72 1.52
C ASN A 114 -3.10 -6.54 2.82
N GLN A 115 -3.02 -5.88 3.98
CA GLN A 115 -3.03 -6.52 5.30
C GLN A 115 -4.33 -7.30 5.56
N THR A 116 -5.49 -6.68 5.32
CA THR A 116 -6.80 -7.22 5.72
C THR A 116 -7.49 -7.97 4.58
N VAL A 117 -7.79 -7.29 3.49
CA VAL A 117 -8.65 -7.84 2.43
C VAL A 117 -7.91 -8.84 1.55
N LYS A 118 -6.67 -8.52 1.12
CA LYS A 118 -5.94 -9.39 0.20
C LYS A 118 -5.19 -10.52 0.91
N PHE A 119 -4.38 -10.21 1.92
CA PHE A 119 -3.47 -11.21 2.51
C PHE A 119 -4.00 -11.87 3.78
N ARG A 120 -5.20 -11.51 4.22
CA ARG A 120 -5.95 -12.26 5.21
C ARG A 120 -7.10 -13.01 4.54
N ASP A 121 -8.07 -12.28 4.01
CA ASP A 121 -9.32 -12.85 3.56
C ASP A 121 -9.21 -13.64 2.24
N LEU A 122 -8.53 -13.06 1.21
CA LEU A 122 -8.33 -13.78 -0.06
C LEU A 122 -7.34 -14.94 0.08
N LEU A 123 -6.38 -14.85 0.99
CA LEU A 123 -5.48 -15.95 1.28
C LEU A 123 -6.24 -17.12 1.92
N GLU A 124 -7.14 -16.87 2.88
CA GLU A 124 -8.02 -17.87 3.47
C GLU A 124 -8.90 -18.54 2.39
N THR A 125 -9.53 -17.74 1.52
CA THR A 125 -10.29 -18.28 0.37
C THR A 125 -9.41 -19.15 -0.54
N SER A 126 -8.15 -18.77 -0.74
CA SER A 126 -7.22 -19.55 -1.57
C SER A 126 -6.90 -20.90 -0.94
N HIS A 127 -6.75 -20.97 0.38
CA HIS A 127 -6.60 -22.23 1.12
C HIS A 127 -7.84 -23.11 0.98
N ASP A 128 -9.05 -22.55 1.09
CA ASP A 128 -10.32 -23.26 0.94
C ASP A 128 -10.50 -23.86 -0.46
N LEU A 129 -9.92 -23.22 -1.48
CA LEU A 129 -9.86 -23.73 -2.86
C LEU A 129 -8.78 -24.80 -3.05
N GLY A 130 -8.05 -25.17 -2.01
CA GLY A 130 -6.96 -26.14 -2.06
C GLY A 130 -5.75 -25.66 -2.82
N ALA A 131 -5.50 -24.34 -2.88
CA ALA A 131 -4.33 -23.80 -3.55
C ALA A 131 -3.04 -24.06 -2.75
N ASP A 132 -1.96 -24.33 -3.46
CA ASP A 132 -0.61 -24.46 -2.91
C ASP A 132 0.01 -23.08 -2.60
N CYS A 133 -0.40 -22.05 -3.35
CA CYS A 133 0.02 -20.67 -3.13
C CYS A 133 -0.94 -19.66 -3.76
N MET A 134 -0.79 -18.40 -3.36
CA MET A 134 -1.43 -17.26 -4.00
C MET A 134 -0.38 -16.37 -4.68
N ALA A 135 -0.58 -16.07 -5.96
CA ALA A 135 0.29 -15.18 -6.73
C ALA A 135 -0.34 -13.80 -6.93
N THR A 136 0.48 -12.77 -6.91
CA THR A 136 0.05 -11.39 -7.15
C THR A 136 0.99 -10.66 -8.10
N GLY A 137 0.49 -9.59 -8.73
CA GLY A 137 1.26 -8.71 -9.60
C GLY A 137 2.15 -7.68 -8.87
N HIS A 138 2.45 -7.86 -7.57
CA HIS A 138 3.32 -6.92 -6.86
C HIS A 138 4.78 -7.09 -7.28
N TYR A 139 5.47 -5.95 -7.42
CA TYR A 139 6.91 -5.87 -7.67
C TYR A 139 7.69 -5.94 -6.36
N VAL A 140 7.87 -7.15 -5.87
CA VAL A 140 8.73 -7.53 -4.75
C VAL A 140 9.28 -8.92 -5.02
N GLN A 141 10.34 -9.33 -4.33
CA GLN A 141 10.86 -10.69 -4.45
C GLN A 141 10.63 -11.45 -3.15
N ARG A 142 10.25 -12.72 -3.29
CA ARG A 142 10.30 -13.71 -2.21
C ARG A 142 11.49 -14.62 -2.44
N LYS A 143 12.36 -14.72 -1.47
CA LYS A 143 13.52 -15.62 -1.50
C LYS A 143 13.48 -16.53 -0.28
N LEU A 144 14.19 -17.65 -0.34
CA LEU A 144 14.43 -18.49 0.83
C LEU A 144 15.77 -18.06 1.45
N GLY A 145 15.75 -17.67 2.70
CA GLY A 145 16.93 -17.41 3.48
C GLY A 145 17.72 -18.69 3.81
N ALA A 146 18.91 -18.53 4.38
CA ALA A 146 19.77 -19.66 4.74
C ALA A 146 19.12 -20.59 5.80
N ASN A 147 18.19 -20.06 6.59
CA ASN A 147 17.39 -20.80 7.58
C ASN A 147 16.15 -21.51 6.97
N GLY A 148 15.95 -21.41 5.65
CA GLY A 148 14.80 -21.99 4.94
C GLY A 148 13.50 -21.20 5.06
N ARG A 149 13.48 -20.06 5.78
CA ARG A 149 12.32 -19.18 5.89
C ARG A 149 12.19 -18.30 4.65
N ALA A 150 10.97 -17.95 4.30
CA ALA A 150 10.74 -16.98 3.24
C ALA A 150 11.12 -15.56 3.71
N GLU A 151 11.85 -14.85 2.89
CA GLU A 151 12.25 -13.46 3.06
C GLU A 151 11.56 -12.57 2.03
N LEU A 152 11.15 -11.39 2.44
CA LEU A 152 10.61 -10.36 1.55
C LEU A 152 11.73 -9.39 1.14
N HIS A 153 12.07 -9.38 -0.14
CA HIS A 153 13.09 -8.51 -0.70
C HIS A 153 12.48 -7.45 -1.61
N ARG A 154 13.18 -6.33 -1.76
CA ARG A 154 12.82 -5.30 -2.75
C ARG A 154 12.78 -5.89 -4.15
N ALA A 155 12.01 -5.26 -5.04
CA ALA A 155 12.02 -5.59 -6.46
C ALA A 155 13.42 -5.41 -7.10
N ALA A 156 13.66 -6.11 -8.20
CA ALA A 156 14.88 -5.92 -8.99
C ALA A 156 14.94 -4.51 -9.62
N ASP A 157 13.79 -3.97 -10.07
CA ASP A 157 13.65 -2.56 -10.46
C ASP A 157 13.34 -1.68 -9.25
N PRO A 158 14.29 -0.84 -8.77
CA PRO A 158 14.08 0.03 -7.61
C PRO A 158 13.00 1.11 -7.85
N ASN A 159 12.69 1.44 -9.10
CA ASN A 159 11.65 2.41 -9.45
C ASN A 159 10.24 1.81 -9.37
N ARG A 160 10.14 0.48 -9.31
CA ARG A 160 8.88 -0.27 -9.21
C ARG A 160 8.70 -0.98 -7.88
N ASP A 161 9.68 -0.87 -6.99
CA ASP A 161 9.65 -1.53 -5.69
C ASP A 161 8.39 -1.19 -4.89
N GLN A 162 7.62 -2.21 -4.55
CA GLN A 162 6.37 -2.12 -3.80
C GLN A 162 6.48 -2.71 -2.38
N SER A 163 7.69 -3.01 -1.93
CA SER A 163 7.93 -3.56 -0.59
C SER A 163 7.36 -2.70 0.53
N TYR A 164 7.36 -1.36 0.33
CA TYR A 164 6.76 -0.41 1.26
C TYR A 164 5.26 -0.66 1.52
N PHE A 165 4.53 -1.20 0.56
CA PHE A 165 3.09 -1.47 0.73
C PHE A 165 2.80 -2.84 1.35
N LEU A 166 3.87 -3.62 1.64
CA LEU A 166 3.77 -4.99 2.15
C LEU A 166 4.45 -5.19 3.52
N PHE A 167 4.82 -4.12 4.22
CA PHE A 167 5.53 -4.22 5.50
C PHE A 167 4.71 -4.92 6.60
N THR A 168 3.39 -5.00 6.46
CA THR A 168 2.50 -5.71 7.39
C THR A 168 2.32 -7.20 7.07
N THR A 169 2.95 -7.70 5.99
CA THR A 169 2.85 -9.10 5.57
C THR A 169 3.53 -9.99 6.61
N LYS A 170 2.79 -10.90 7.24
CA LYS A 170 3.29 -11.84 8.22
C LYS A 170 4.05 -13.00 7.57
N GLN A 171 4.87 -13.70 8.35
CA GLN A 171 5.65 -14.83 7.87
C GLN A 171 4.77 -15.92 7.23
N GLU A 172 3.69 -16.32 7.90
CA GLU A 172 2.74 -17.33 7.38
C GLU A 172 2.13 -16.95 6.04
N GLN A 173 1.85 -15.64 5.86
CA GLN A 173 1.35 -15.11 4.59
C GLN A 173 2.46 -15.14 3.52
N LEU A 174 3.68 -14.73 3.88
CA LEU A 174 4.82 -14.71 2.96
C LEU A 174 5.20 -16.12 2.50
N ASP A 175 5.04 -17.13 3.35
CA ASP A 175 5.29 -18.53 2.98
C ASP A 175 4.33 -18.98 1.87
N PHE A 176 3.10 -18.51 1.86
CA PHE A 176 2.08 -18.84 0.88
C PHE A 176 2.08 -17.93 -0.38
N LEU A 177 2.58 -16.70 -0.27
CA LEU A 177 2.59 -15.72 -1.35
C LEU A 177 3.68 -16.00 -2.40
N ARG A 178 3.38 -15.62 -3.67
CA ARG A 178 4.33 -15.63 -4.78
C ARG A 178 4.24 -14.33 -5.57
N PHE A 179 5.40 -13.85 -6.03
CA PHE A 179 5.54 -12.56 -6.71
C PHE A 179 6.32 -12.73 -8.02
N PRO A 180 5.70 -13.29 -9.09
CA PRO A 180 6.41 -13.64 -10.33
C PRO A 180 7.06 -12.46 -11.04
N LEU A 181 6.60 -11.21 -10.80
CA LEU A 181 7.13 -10.01 -11.47
C LEU A 181 8.33 -9.37 -10.75
N GLY A 182 8.62 -9.79 -9.52
CA GLY A 182 9.62 -9.13 -8.67
C GLY A 182 11.05 -9.13 -9.21
N HIS A 183 11.38 -10.05 -10.10
CA HIS A 183 12.70 -10.18 -10.74
C HIS A 183 12.86 -9.36 -12.02
N LEU A 184 11.76 -8.82 -12.56
CA LEU A 184 11.80 -8.03 -13.80
C LEU A 184 12.47 -6.68 -13.55
N MET A 185 13.29 -6.26 -14.54
CA MET A 185 14.09 -5.03 -14.45
C MET A 185 13.35 -3.79 -14.92
N SER A 186 12.15 -3.95 -15.49
CA SER A 186 11.35 -2.84 -15.99
C SER A 186 9.88 -3.20 -16.20
N LYS A 187 9.02 -2.20 -16.18
CA LYS A 187 7.61 -2.33 -16.58
C LYS A 187 7.44 -2.73 -18.04
N ALA A 188 8.39 -2.37 -18.89
CA ALA A 188 8.37 -2.74 -20.30
C ALA A 188 8.41 -4.26 -20.50
N GLU A 189 9.15 -4.98 -19.65
CA GLU A 189 9.18 -6.44 -19.67
C GLU A 189 7.81 -7.06 -19.32
N THR A 190 7.11 -6.52 -18.33
CA THR A 190 5.74 -6.96 -18.00
C THR A 190 4.78 -6.71 -19.16
N ARG A 191 4.86 -5.54 -19.80
CA ARG A 191 4.02 -5.23 -20.98
C ARG A 191 4.35 -6.12 -22.16
N ALA A 192 5.65 -6.38 -22.40
CA ALA A 192 6.09 -7.30 -23.43
C ALA A 192 5.59 -8.73 -23.15
N LEU A 193 5.59 -9.16 -21.88
CA LEU A 193 5.03 -10.43 -21.46
C LEU A 193 3.53 -10.51 -21.74
N ALA A 194 2.77 -9.49 -21.36
CA ALA A 194 1.34 -9.40 -21.63
C ALA A 194 1.04 -9.40 -23.14
N ALA A 195 1.81 -8.65 -23.92
CA ALA A 195 1.69 -8.62 -25.38
C ALA A 195 2.04 -9.97 -26.03
N LYS A 196 3.05 -10.68 -25.52
CA LYS A 196 3.42 -12.04 -25.96
C LYS A 196 2.25 -13.02 -25.83
N PHE A 197 1.43 -12.86 -24.79
CA PHE A 197 0.22 -13.67 -24.57
C PHE A 197 -1.04 -13.10 -25.24
N GLY A 198 -0.91 -12.02 -26.03
CA GLY A 198 -2.03 -11.41 -26.76
C GLY A 198 -3.07 -10.70 -25.86
N LEU A 199 -2.70 -10.31 -24.63
CA LEU A 199 -3.62 -9.71 -23.68
C LEU A 199 -3.95 -8.26 -24.07
N GLU A 200 -5.23 -7.95 -24.24
CA GLU A 200 -5.70 -6.59 -24.59
C GLU A 200 -5.32 -5.52 -23.55
N VAL A 201 -5.06 -5.95 -22.30
CA VAL A 201 -4.65 -5.05 -21.21
C VAL A 201 -3.17 -4.65 -21.24
N ALA A 202 -2.37 -5.11 -22.23
CA ALA A 202 -0.93 -4.85 -22.32
C ALA A 202 -0.60 -3.34 -22.30
N ASP A 203 -1.42 -2.51 -22.97
CA ASP A 203 -1.25 -1.05 -23.05
C ASP A 203 -2.05 -0.28 -21.99
N LYS A 204 -2.74 -1.00 -21.09
CA LYS A 204 -3.53 -0.34 -20.04
C LYS A 204 -2.63 0.51 -19.14
N PRO A 205 -2.98 1.79 -18.86
CA PRO A 205 -2.20 2.62 -17.95
C PRO A 205 -2.22 2.06 -16.53
N ASP A 206 -1.11 2.27 -15.80
CA ASP A 206 -1.02 1.92 -14.39
C ASP A 206 -2.00 2.75 -13.54
N SER A 207 -2.50 2.18 -12.46
CA SER A 207 -3.21 2.93 -11.43
C SER A 207 -2.28 3.95 -10.79
N GLN A 208 -2.68 5.23 -10.80
CA GLN A 208 -1.82 6.32 -10.36
C GLN A 208 -2.14 6.81 -8.94
N ASP A 209 -3.30 6.44 -8.39
CA ASP A 209 -3.80 6.98 -7.14
C ASP A 209 -4.57 5.91 -6.33
N ILE A 210 -5.03 6.30 -5.15
CA ILE A 210 -5.88 5.46 -4.29
C ILE A 210 -7.15 5.06 -5.07
N CYS A 211 -7.41 3.77 -5.19
CA CYS A 211 -8.43 3.22 -6.07
C CYS A 211 -9.84 3.77 -5.83
N PHE A 212 -10.21 4.07 -4.58
CA PHE A 212 -11.51 4.63 -4.20
C PHE A 212 -11.56 6.17 -4.15
N VAL A 213 -10.45 6.86 -4.51
CA VAL A 213 -10.36 8.33 -4.63
C VAL A 213 -9.76 8.71 -5.98
N PRO A 214 -10.43 8.37 -7.08
CA PRO A 214 -9.84 8.47 -8.43
C PRO A 214 -9.59 9.91 -8.91
N ASP A 215 -10.17 10.90 -8.23
CA ASP A 215 -9.97 12.33 -8.52
C ASP A 215 -8.92 13.00 -7.63
N GLY A 216 -8.27 12.23 -6.75
CA GLY A 216 -7.26 12.70 -5.80
C GLY A 216 -7.79 13.68 -4.74
N LYS A 217 -9.11 13.82 -4.60
CA LYS A 217 -9.73 14.78 -3.67
C LYS A 217 -10.10 14.12 -2.34
N TYR A 218 -9.10 13.65 -1.63
CA TYR A 218 -9.25 12.90 -0.37
C TYR A 218 -10.14 13.63 0.65
N ALA A 219 -9.95 14.94 0.82
CA ALA A 219 -10.72 15.72 1.77
C ALA A 219 -12.24 15.63 1.53
N ARG A 220 -12.70 15.64 0.26
CA ARG A 220 -14.13 15.50 -0.06
C ARG A 220 -14.70 14.15 0.35
N LEU A 221 -13.92 13.09 0.21
CA LEU A 221 -14.34 11.76 0.66
C LEU A 221 -14.44 11.73 2.18
N VAL A 222 -13.42 12.23 2.88
CA VAL A 222 -13.40 12.27 4.35
C VAL A 222 -14.54 13.12 4.89
N GLU A 223 -14.79 14.32 4.36
CA GLU A 223 -15.94 15.18 4.75
C GLU A 223 -17.30 14.48 4.56
N ARG A 224 -17.44 13.68 3.50
CA ARG A 224 -18.68 12.91 3.26
C ARG A 224 -18.87 11.79 4.29
N LEU A 225 -17.80 11.13 4.71
CA LEU A 225 -17.83 10.02 5.67
C LEU A 225 -17.84 10.50 7.13
N ARG A 226 -17.22 11.64 7.40
CA ARG A 226 -17.04 12.27 8.70
C ARG A 226 -17.26 13.78 8.53
N PRO A 227 -18.52 14.27 8.56
CA PRO A 227 -18.83 15.69 8.32
C PRO A 227 -18.10 16.65 9.27
N GLU A 228 -17.83 16.22 10.49
CA GLU A 228 -17.05 16.95 11.51
C GLU A 228 -15.59 17.20 11.10
N ALA A 229 -15.07 16.48 10.14
CA ALA A 229 -13.71 16.67 9.62
C ALA A 229 -13.49 18.03 8.94
N GLY A 230 -14.56 18.65 8.46
CA GLY A 230 -14.58 19.98 7.87
C GLY A 230 -14.70 21.13 8.89
N GLU A 231 -14.69 20.86 10.20
CA GLU A 231 -14.79 21.91 11.19
C GLU A 231 -13.57 22.85 11.18
N PRO A 232 -13.79 24.19 11.16
CA PRO A 232 -12.71 25.15 11.13
C PRO A 232 -11.94 25.19 12.45
N GLY A 233 -10.71 25.71 12.39
CA GLY A 233 -9.86 25.92 13.56
C GLY A 233 -8.70 26.84 13.24
N ASP A 234 -7.73 26.92 14.15
CA ASP A 234 -6.65 27.89 14.09
C ASP A 234 -5.38 27.31 13.45
N ILE A 235 -4.68 28.14 12.70
CA ILE A 235 -3.28 27.92 12.36
C ILE A 235 -2.43 28.72 13.32
N VAL A 236 -1.58 28.03 14.08
CA VAL A 236 -0.75 28.64 15.12
C VAL A 236 0.74 28.41 14.86
N ASP A 237 1.59 29.32 15.36
CA ASP A 237 3.03 29.11 15.37
C ASP A 237 3.48 28.14 16.49
N LEU A 238 4.79 27.92 16.63
CA LEU A 238 5.36 27.06 17.68
C LEU A 238 5.15 27.58 19.11
N ASP A 239 4.91 28.88 19.26
CA ASP A 239 4.66 29.54 20.54
C ASP A 239 3.16 29.61 20.89
N GLY A 240 2.30 29.18 19.95
CA GLY A 240 0.84 29.15 20.11
C GLY A 240 0.14 30.43 19.66
N ASN A 241 0.85 31.37 19.02
CA ASN A 241 0.22 32.57 18.47
C ASN A 241 -0.59 32.22 17.22
N VAL A 242 -1.81 32.73 17.13
CA VAL A 242 -2.70 32.53 15.99
C VAL A 242 -2.21 33.35 14.80
N LEU A 243 -1.93 32.66 13.68
CA LEU A 243 -1.48 33.26 12.42
C LEU A 243 -2.59 33.30 11.35
N GLY A 244 -3.66 32.54 11.54
CA GLY A 244 -4.77 32.45 10.61
C GLY A 244 -5.75 31.34 11.01
N ASP A 245 -6.69 31.06 10.13
CA ASP A 245 -7.69 30.02 10.31
C ASP A 245 -7.61 28.98 9.18
N HIS A 246 -8.21 27.81 9.41
CA HIS A 246 -8.34 26.73 8.43
C HIS A 246 -9.76 26.16 8.39
N ARG A 247 -10.11 25.54 7.26
CA ARG A 247 -11.43 24.95 6.99
C ARG A 247 -11.49 23.44 7.23
N GLY A 248 -10.72 22.92 8.17
CA GLY A 248 -10.63 21.51 8.49
C GLY A 248 -9.19 21.00 8.44
N LEU A 249 -8.80 20.18 9.43
CA LEU A 249 -7.46 19.59 9.55
C LEU A 249 -7.11 18.67 8.38
N ILE A 250 -8.12 18.04 7.79
CA ILE A 250 -7.98 17.08 6.67
C ILE A 250 -7.37 17.69 5.40
N HIS A 251 -7.28 19.01 5.31
CA HIS A 251 -6.63 19.71 4.19
C HIS A 251 -5.11 19.89 4.40
N TYR A 252 -4.58 19.41 5.53
CA TYR A 252 -3.19 19.64 5.92
C TYR A 252 -2.48 18.31 6.20
N THR A 253 -1.19 18.28 5.84
CA THR A 253 -0.31 17.13 6.09
C THR A 253 1.02 17.64 6.62
N VAL A 254 1.64 16.92 7.56
CA VAL A 254 2.96 17.27 8.11
C VAL A 254 3.98 17.43 6.97
N GLY A 255 4.71 18.54 6.97
CA GLY A 255 5.65 18.92 5.91
C GLY A 255 5.04 19.76 4.77
N GLN A 256 3.72 19.96 4.75
CA GLN A 256 3.07 20.80 3.74
C GLN A 256 3.51 22.26 3.87
N ARG A 257 3.88 22.88 2.74
CA ARG A 257 4.27 24.30 2.64
C ARG A 257 3.21 25.16 1.96
N ARG A 258 2.55 24.60 0.94
CA ARG A 258 1.61 25.37 0.10
C ARG A 258 0.19 25.30 0.65
N GLY A 259 -0.63 26.34 0.39
CA GLY A 259 -2.04 26.36 0.77
C GLY A 259 -2.30 26.70 2.25
N LEU A 260 -1.31 27.21 2.97
CA LEU A 260 -1.47 27.67 4.36
C LEU A 260 -2.22 29.01 4.44
N ASN A 261 -2.20 29.79 3.35
CA ASN A 261 -2.82 31.12 3.25
C ASN A 261 -2.40 32.12 4.36
N ILE A 262 -1.18 31.95 4.88
CA ILE A 262 -0.55 32.83 5.86
C ILE A 262 0.34 33.81 5.11
N GLY A 263 0.08 35.12 5.28
CA GLY A 263 0.87 36.20 4.69
C GLY A 263 1.84 36.81 5.71
N GLY A 264 2.82 37.59 5.22
CA GLY A 264 3.65 38.46 6.05
C GLY A 264 4.76 37.78 6.87
N THR A 265 5.09 36.53 6.60
CA THR A 265 6.15 35.81 7.33
C THR A 265 7.52 36.02 6.66
N ALA A 266 8.57 36.24 7.48
CA ALA A 266 9.94 36.45 7.00
C ALA A 266 10.56 35.17 6.36
N GLN A 267 10.08 34.00 6.74
CA GLN A 267 10.54 32.70 6.25
C GLN A 267 9.34 31.82 5.88
N PRO A 268 9.54 30.85 4.92
CA PRO A 268 8.51 29.89 4.60
C PRO A 268 8.13 29.04 5.82
N LEU A 269 6.83 28.91 6.07
CA LEU A 269 6.27 28.06 7.11
C LEU A 269 5.85 26.69 6.53
N TYR A 270 5.90 25.68 7.38
CA TYR A 270 5.55 24.29 7.09
C TYR A 270 4.63 23.77 8.20
N VAL A 271 3.70 22.90 7.86
CA VAL A 271 2.93 22.16 8.86
C VAL A 271 3.88 21.26 9.64
N VAL A 272 4.01 21.51 10.94
CA VAL A 272 4.87 20.76 11.86
C VAL A 272 4.07 19.66 12.57
N LYS A 273 2.83 19.97 12.96
CA LYS A 273 1.96 19.04 13.70
C LYS A 273 0.50 19.40 13.48
N LEU A 274 -0.36 18.37 13.45
CA LEU A 274 -1.81 18.49 13.54
C LEU A 274 -2.22 18.13 14.97
N VAL A 275 -3.13 18.89 15.58
CA VAL A 275 -3.64 18.69 16.95
C VAL A 275 -5.16 18.60 16.88
N PRO A 276 -5.73 17.42 16.64
CA PRO A 276 -7.18 17.25 16.43
C PRO A 276 -8.02 17.74 17.61
N GLU A 277 -7.59 17.45 18.84
CA GLU A 277 -8.33 17.78 20.06
C GLU A 277 -8.53 19.29 20.23
N LYS A 278 -7.64 20.09 19.63
CA LYS A 278 -7.71 21.57 19.66
C LYS A 278 -8.13 22.16 18.31
N ARG A 279 -8.31 21.31 17.30
CA ARG A 279 -8.51 21.75 15.90
C ARG A 279 -7.44 22.73 15.44
N GLN A 280 -6.17 22.43 15.74
CA GLN A 280 -5.04 23.32 15.43
C GLN A 280 -4.07 22.70 14.43
N VAL A 281 -3.63 23.54 13.49
CA VAL A 281 -2.49 23.28 12.61
C VAL A 281 -1.29 24.07 13.15
N ILE A 282 -0.30 23.38 13.68
CA ILE A 282 0.94 24.02 14.15
C ILE A 282 1.88 24.15 12.97
N VAL A 283 2.34 25.37 12.72
CA VAL A 283 3.28 25.67 11.64
C VAL A 283 4.59 26.23 12.20
N GLY A 284 5.68 26.03 11.45
CA GLY A 284 7.00 26.49 11.85
C GLY A 284 8.00 26.49 10.68
N PRO A 285 9.25 26.96 10.92
CA PRO A 285 10.31 26.91 9.93
C PRO A 285 10.68 25.47 9.60
N LYS A 286 11.33 25.24 8.45
CA LYS A 286 11.75 23.91 7.98
C LYS A 286 12.53 23.12 9.05
N ALA A 287 13.35 23.80 9.85
CA ALA A 287 14.13 23.16 10.91
C ALA A 287 13.27 22.46 11.97
N ALA A 288 12.06 22.95 12.22
CA ALA A 288 11.12 22.32 13.18
C ALA A 288 10.58 20.95 12.71
N LEU A 289 10.75 20.63 11.42
CA LEU A 289 10.37 19.32 10.87
C LEU A 289 11.44 18.24 11.09
N ALA A 290 12.66 18.63 11.51
CA ALA A 290 13.75 17.68 11.67
C ALA A 290 13.46 16.70 12.82
N LYS A 291 13.54 15.41 12.53
CA LYS A 291 13.37 14.32 13.50
C LYS A 291 14.54 13.36 13.39
N LYS A 292 15.11 12.96 14.54
CA LYS A 292 16.09 11.88 14.66
C LYS A 292 15.49 10.60 15.25
N HIS A 293 14.37 10.71 15.95
CA HIS A 293 13.70 9.58 16.56
C HIS A 293 12.31 9.42 15.98
N VAL A 294 11.95 8.18 15.65
CA VAL A 294 10.63 7.76 15.19
C VAL A 294 10.16 6.60 16.08
N TYR A 295 8.98 6.74 16.64
CA TYR A 295 8.35 5.67 17.40
C TYR A 295 7.35 4.96 16.51
N VAL A 296 7.43 3.64 16.44
CA VAL A 296 6.57 2.78 15.66
C VAL A 296 5.79 1.84 16.56
N ARG A 297 4.59 1.51 16.14
CA ARG A 297 3.69 0.56 16.82
C ARG A 297 3.28 -0.54 15.84
N GLU A 298 2.74 -1.63 16.36
CA GLU A 298 2.31 -2.79 15.56
C GLU A 298 3.48 -3.35 14.71
N LEU A 299 4.66 -3.43 15.32
CA LEU A 299 5.87 -3.88 14.64
C LEU A 299 5.69 -5.30 14.10
N ASN A 300 5.90 -5.48 12.81
CA ASN A 300 5.95 -6.77 12.14
C ASN A 300 7.41 -7.08 11.77
N TRP A 301 8.08 -7.87 12.62
CA TRP A 301 9.48 -8.23 12.45
C TRP A 301 9.60 -9.63 11.81
N LEU A 302 10.10 -9.71 10.58
CA LEU A 302 10.15 -10.96 9.81
C LEU A 302 11.42 -11.78 10.01
N ASP A 303 12.48 -11.22 10.59
CA ASP A 303 13.78 -11.89 10.72
C ASP A 303 13.72 -13.14 11.61
N GLY A 304 12.76 -13.23 12.51
CA GLY A 304 12.58 -14.36 13.43
C GLY A 304 13.36 -14.22 14.74
N ASP A 305 14.47 -13.51 14.75
CA ASP A 305 15.19 -13.16 15.96
C ASP A 305 14.56 -11.92 16.61
N GLN A 306 14.63 -11.84 17.94
CA GLN A 306 14.17 -10.64 18.64
C GLN A 306 15.21 -9.52 18.44
N ILE A 307 14.71 -8.28 18.31
CA ILE A 307 15.58 -7.10 18.37
C ILE A 307 16.16 -7.05 19.78
N ASP A 308 17.48 -7.10 19.89
CA ASP A 308 18.16 -7.04 21.17
C ASP A 308 18.26 -5.60 21.71
N GLU A 309 18.62 -5.44 22.98
CA GLU A 309 18.74 -4.13 23.64
C GLU A 309 19.81 -3.23 23.01
N ASN A 310 20.79 -3.80 22.31
CA ASN A 310 21.83 -3.03 21.60
C ASN A 310 21.32 -2.43 20.29
N GLY A 311 20.14 -2.86 19.84
CA GLY A 311 19.53 -2.45 18.60
C GLY A 311 20.08 -3.17 17.37
N VAL A 312 19.37 -2.99 16.25
CA VAL A 312 19.74 -3.56 14.95
C VAL A 312 19.92 -2.44 13.94
N GLU A 313 21.07 -2.42 13.26
CA GLU A 313 21.35 -1.51 12.15
C GLU A 313 20.48 -1.88 10.94
N VAL A 314 19.78 -0.90 10.40
CA VAL A 314 18.85 -1.09 9.29
C VAL A 314 18.88 0.09 8.32
N GLU A 315 18.27 -0.10 7.17
CA GLU A 315 17.81 0.99 6.31
C GLU A 315 16.29 1.13 6.41
N VAL A 316 15.81 2.32 6.74
CA VAL A 316 14.38 2.59 6.89
C VAL A 316 13.83 3.46 5.77
N LYS A 317 12.62 3.16 5.34
CA LYS A 317 11.87 3.92 4.35
C LYS A 317 10.66 4.56 5.04
N LEU A 318 10.72 5.86 5.28
CA LEU A 318 9.71 6.60 6.04
C LEU A 318 8.49 7.03 5.19
N ARG A 319 8.57 6.90 3.87
CA ARG A 319 7.50 7.18 2.89
C ARG A 319 7.75 6.38 1.62
N SER A 320 6.69 6.05 0.90
CA SER A 320 6.76 5.21 -0.31
C SER A 320 7.73 5.74 -1.38
N ALA A 321 7.76 7.05 -1.60
CA ALA A 321 8.61 7.70 -2.60
C ALA A 321 10.02 8.08 -2.10
N MET A 322 10.33 7.82 -0.82
CA MET A 322 11.62 8.18 -0.23
C MET A 322 12.66 7.09 -0.50
N GLN A 323 13.91 7.49 -0.71
CA GLN A 323 15.03 6.54 -0.64
C GLN A 323 15.26 6.11 0.81
N PRO A 324 15.65 4.86 1.06
CA PRO A 324 15.99 4.40 2.39
C PRO A 324 17.12 5.23 3.02
N THR A 325 17.07 5.37 4.33
CA THR A 325 18.08 6.05 5.14
C THR A 325 18.52 5.13 6.27
N THR A 326 19.79 5.22 6.67
CA THR A 326 20.38 4.41 7.73
C THR A 326 19.82 4.78 9.10
N ALA A 327 19.57 3.78 9.93
CA ALA A 327 19.01 3.93 11.26
C ALA A 327 19.34 2.72 12.13
N THR A 328 19.16 2.85 13.44
CA THR A 328 19.19 1.74 14.40
C THR A 328 17.80 1.58 15.01
N VAL A 329 17.28 0.34 15.01
CA VAL A 329 15.99 -0.01 15.63
C VAL A 329 16.25 -0.57 17.01
N TYR A 330 15.63 0.01 18.02
CA TYR A 330 15.67 -0.45 19.41
C TYR A 330 14.30 -0.98 19.82
N PRO A 331 14.25 -2.08 20.59
CA PRO A 331 13.00 -2.59 21.12
C PRO A 331 12.45 -1.62 22.18
N GLU A 332 11.11 -1.51 22.23
CA GLU A 332 10.36 -0.79 23.27
C GLU A 332 9.36 -1.78 23.91
N ALA A 333 8.17 -1.34 24.25
CA ALA A 333 7.13 -2.25 24.74
C ALA A 333 6.70 -3.27 23.66
N ALA A 334 5.96 -4.30 24.04
CA ALA A 334 5.54 -5.35 23.13
C ALA A 334 4.83 -4.80 21.87
N GLY A 335 5.39 -5.08 20.70
CA GLY A 335 4.89 -4.61 19.42
C GLY A 335 5.26 -3.16 19.07
N GLU A 336 6.16 -2.53 19.85
CA GLU A 336 6.64 -1.18 19.62
C GLU A 336 8.15 -1.16 19.42
N ALA A 337 8.67 -0.16 18.72
CA ALA A 337 10.10 0.08 18.59
C ALA A 337 10.39 1.57 18.43
N ARG A 338 11.59 1.96 18.82
CA ARG A 338 12.17 3.26 18.56
C ARG A 338 13.21 3.14 17.46
N ILE A 339 13.07 3.95 16.43
CA ILE A 339 14.01 4.05 15.32
C ILE A 339 14.84 5.32 15.53
N GLU A 340 16.15 5.18 15.64
CA GLU A 340 17.10 6.28 15.71
C GLU A 340 17.75 6.47 14.33
N LEU A 341 17.39 7.56 13.67
CA LEU A 341 17.90 7.92 12.35
C LEU A 341 19.31 8.47 12.49
N HIS A 342 20.27 7.98 11.71
CA HIS A 342 21.65 8.50 11.75
C HIS A 342 21.69 9.95 11.28
N ASP A 343 20.91 10.30 10.26
CA ASP A 343 20.69 11.67 9.81
C ASP A 343 19.24 12.11 10.02
N ALA A 344 19.06 13.34 10.51
CA ALA A 344 17.73 13.89 10.72
C ALA A 344 16.92 13.93 9.42
N GLN A 345 15.68 13.43 9.47
CA GLN A 345 14.74 13.44 8.36
C GLN A 345 13.62 14.47 8.59
N PHE A 346 13.05 14.97 7.51
CA PHE A 346 12.09 16.08 7.53
C PHE A 346 10.70 15.64 7.07
N GLY A 347 9.66 16.12 7.77
CA GLY A 347 8.27 15.91 7.36
C GLY A 347 7.82 14.46 7.50
N ILE A 348 8.23 13.78 8.57
CA ILE A 348 7.72 12.46 8.95
C ILE A 348 6.32 12.65 9.49
N ALA A 349 5.34 12.07 8.81
CA ALA A 349 3.94 12.14 9.21
C ALA A 349 3.53 10.88 10.00
N PRO A 350 2.70 11.02 11.05
CA PRO A 350 2.08 9.86 11.70
C PRO A 350 1.19 9.08 10.71
N GLY A 351 1.08 7.77 10.88
CA GLY A 351 0.25 6.89 10.05
C GLY A 351 0.92 6.36 8.78
N GLN A 352 2.23 6.61 8.64
CA GLN A 352 3.04 6.12 7.50
C GLN A 352 4.00 5.01 7.90
#